data_4e509e2f9db7577063b78cbee55b82fb
#
_entry.id   4e509e2f9db7577063b78cbee55b82fb
#
_cell.length_a   1.000
_cell.length_b   1.000
_cell.length_c   1.000
_cell.angle_alpha   90.00
_cell.angle_beta   90.00
_cell.angle_gamma   90.00
#
_symmetry.space_group_name_H-M   'P 1'
#
loop_
_entity.id
_entity.type
_entity.pdbx_description
1 polymer ?
#
loop_
_entity_poly.entity_id
_entity_poly.type
_entity_poly.pdbx_seq_one_letter_code
_entity_poly.pdbx_strand_id
1 'polypeptide(L)'
;MSDKLGYVVLEVGGIQKYILSTGKLKEMIGGSELIESLSDNYLTDFANNNGLTVLDKIRKPEDNEILPLQRNAGAMHLLFSSLEKGKEFLNKFGLQILEDFPGLPIFGASEECEFDSLGIRNAKFELSNKITDQRNKYPTSTGMQLLPICAEAPLDGEPAIGKVSYGNSSDRDEIISLSSKTRRIEKLLAASRARLREIEPDDEVGADLQWSDDLEEIACGLGKVAFIHIDGNDLGKRFRQELVKVSKQEEKENKEAQEGGKEINQEKRDKNTIRVINKMSTLSKTVKDTTASAFKKGLTECLKYAHFSDRKLVPARPLVLGGDDVTIVIRPDLALYFIDAFVKEFERYSNQAFIEQNKNNPNANRQDKLTVGVGMVVCPTGYPFLKAFDLSEELVKNSKELTALMKNRPSSMDYVVITNDTENDLDSIRAHLFTSEDGLSLTAKPMLLKGDNLAKFVKDSISVSEKLPRSAVRSALNECKKGKEAADKCYSKLKDNVERGLGGRANQKLMVTEEFLRLFPEANGFFYKDKDDKTYKTKLGDYVELNHLLSVHLNDYKEYFKI
;
A
#
# COMPACT_ATOMS: atom_id res chain seq x y z
N MET A 1 44.99 5.96 -13.53
CA MET A 1 43.62 6.41 -13.72
C MET A 1 42.82 6.01 -12.47
N SER A 2 42.07 6.90 -11.91
CA SER A 2 41.31 6.66 -10.66
C SER A 2 40.36 5.48 -10.86
N ASP A 3 40.48 4.43 -10.04
CA ASP A 3 39.58 3.25 -10.05
C ASP A 3 38.18 3.56 -9.50
N LYS A 4 37.88 4.85 -9.33
CA LYS A 4 36.64 5.34 -8.74
C LYS A 4 35.55 5.49 -9.79
N LEU A 5 34.37 4.98 -9.45
CA LEU A 5 33.16 5.06 -10.23
C LEU A 5 32.31 6.27 -9.84
N GLY A 6 31.35 6.64 -10.67
CA GLY A 6 30.29 7.59 -10.35
C GLY A 6 29.03 6.87 -9.93
N TYR A 7 28.59 7.08 -8.70
CA TYR A 7 27.30 6.60 -8.22
C TYR A 7 26.26 7.72 -8.30
N VAL A 8 25.18 7.47 -9.02
CA VAL A 8 24.07 8.41 -9.21
C VAL A 8 22.81 7.83 -8.57
N VAL A 9 22.10 8.67 -7.83
CA VAL A 9 20.74 8.37 -7.32
C VAL A 9 19.78 9.40 -7.88
N LEU A 10 18.67 8.93 -8.36
CA LEU A 10 17.49 9.72 -8.76
C LEU A 10 16.27 9.21 -8.02
N GLU A 11 15.53 10.11 -7.39
CA GLU A 11 14.31 9.76 -6.65
C GLU A 11 13.19 10.74 -6.96
N VAL A 12 11.99 10.21 -7.18
CA VAL A 12 10.77 10.99 -7.28
C VAL A 12 10.28 11.31 -5.87
N GLY A 13 9.99 12.58 -5.60
CA GLY A 13 9.43 13.02 -4.31
C GLY A 13 7.91 13.05 -4.36
N GLY A 14 7.27 12.70 -3.23
CA GLY A 14 5.81 12.82 -3.10
C GLY A 14 5.02 12.06 -4.15
N ILE A 15 5.45 10.82 -4.46
CA ILE A 15 4.84 9.96 -5.49
C ILE A 15 3.32 9.92 -5.37
N GLN A 16 2.81 9.60 -4.19
CA GLN A 16 1.39 9.50 -3.93
C GLN A 16 0.68 10.85 -4.11
N LYS A 17 1.29 11.94 -3.62
CA LYS A 17 0.76 13.29 -3.80
C LYS A 17 0.67 13.67 -5.29
N TYR A 18 1.69 13.31 -6.09
CA TYR A 18 1.67 13.54 -7.52
C TYR A 18 0.56 12.73 -8.22
N ILE A 19 0.45 11.43 -7.91
CA ILE A 19 -0.56 10.55 -8.49
C ILE A 19 -1.97 11.03 -8.15
N LEU A 20 -2.23 11.36 -6.88
CA LEU A 20 -3.56 11.63 -6.34
C LEU A 20 -4.00 13.10 -6.39
N SER A 21 -3.14 14.00 -6.90
CA SER A 21 -3.31 15.46 -6.82
C SER A 21 -4.62 16.00 -7.41
N THR A 22 -5.15 15.37 -8.46
CA THR A 22 -6.30 15.89 -9.22
C THR A 22 -7.63 15.23 -8.90
N GLY A 23 -7.64 14.13 -8.16
CA GLY A 23 -8.86 13.39 -7.86
C GLY A 23 -9.51 12.69 -9.07
N LYS A 24 -8.87 12.70 -10.25
CA LYS A 24 -9.37 12.03 -11.47
C LYS A 24 -8.70 10.69 -11.68
N LEU A 25 -9.48 9.62 -11.69
CA LEU A 25 -8.96 8.26 -11.79
C LEU A 25 -8.04 8.04 -13.01
N LYS A 26 -8.39 8.56 -14.18
CA LYS A 26 -7.55 8.51 -15.39
C LYS A 26 -6.17 9.15 -15.22
N GLU A 27 -6.09 10.27 -14.51
CA GLU A 27 -4.82 10.95 -14.24
C GLU A 27 -3.99 10.22 -13.20
N MET A 28 -4.64 9.61 -12.22
CA MET A 28 -3.96 8.75 -11.25
C MET A 28 -3.32 7.54 -11.93
N ILE A 29 -4.07 6.88 -12.81
CA ILE A 29 -3.60 5.74 -13.60
C ILE A 29 -2.40 6.17 -14.46
N GLY A 30 -2.56 7.26 -15.22
CA GLY A 30 -1.47 7.77 -16.06
C GLY A 30 -0.26 8.23 -15.27
N GLY A 31 -0.45 8.87 -14.12
CA GLY A 31 0.62 9.29 -13.22
C GLY A 31 1.39 8.12 -12.62
N SER A 32 0.68 7.06 -12.20
CA SER A 32 1.29 5.83 -11.71
C SER A 32 2.12 5.14 -12.80
N GLU A 33 1.56 4.99 -13.99
CA GLU A 33 2.24 4.39 -15.14
C GLU A 33 3.48 5.18 -15.58
N LEU A 34 3.38 6.51 -15.54
CA LEU A 34 4.49 7.40 -15.83
C LEU A 34 5.66 7.17 -14.88
N ILE A 35 5.40 7.13 -13.56
CA ILE A 35 6.44 6.91 -12.54
C ILE A 35 7.08 5.52 -12.69
N GLU A 36 6.29 4.50 -12.97
CA GLU A 36 6.81 3.14 -13.21
C GLU A 36 7.70 3.12 -14.46
N SER A 37 7.28 3.78 -15.55
CA SER A 37 8.03 3.82 -16.79
C SER A 37 9.41 4.49 -16.66
N LEU A 38 9.56 5.46 -15.76
CA LEU A 38 10.79 6.21 -15.56
C LEU A 38 12.00 5.32 -15.30
N SER A 39 11.84 4.31 -14.45
CA SER A 39 12.92 3.40 -14.06
C SER A 39 13.13 2.24 -15.03
N ASP A 40 12.28 2.06 -16.02
CA ASP A 40 12.31 0.95 -16.97
C ASP A 40 12.48 1.42 -18.41
N ASN A 41 11.39 1.53 -19.17
CA ASN A 41 11.46 1.84 -20.60
C ASN A 41 12.01 3.24 -20.87
N TYR A 42 11.60 4.25 -20.08
CA TYR A 42 12.06 5.62 -20.29
C TYR A 42 13.57 5.77 -20.07
N LEU A 43 14.13 5.16 -19.02
CA LEU A 43 15.57 5.11 -18.78
C LEU A 43 16.30 4.43 -19.94
N THR A 44 15.77 3.30 -20.41
CA THR A 44 16.40 2.52 -21.49
C THR A 44 16.35 3.25 -22.81
N ASP A 45 15.21 3.87 -23.16
CA ASP A 45 15.05 4.69 -24.36
C ASP A 45 15.98 5.91 -24.35
N PHE A 46 16.04 6.62 -23.20
CA PHE A 46 16.96 7.75 -23.03
C PHE A 46 18.41 7.33 -23.19
N ALA A 47 18.83 6.23 -22.55
CA ALA A 47 20.20 5.71 -22.66
C ALA A 47 20.56 5.41 -24.12
N ASN A 48 19.70 4.66 -24.83
CA ASN A 48 19.91 4.31 -26.23
C ASN A 48 20.03 5.57 -27.13
N ASN A 49 19.14 6.55 -26.94
CA ASN A 49 19.15 7.81 -27.70
C ASN A 49 20.43 8.66 -27.45
N ASN A 50 21.10 8.46 -26.31
CA ASN A 50 22.32 9.16 -25.95
C ASN A 50 23.59 8.29 -26.11
N GLY A 51 23.52 7.16 -26.80
CA GLY A 51 24.64 6.27 -27.05
C GLY A 51 25.18 5.54 -25.81
N LEU A 52 24.29 5.38 -24.78
CA LEU A 52 24.60 4.65 -23.56
C LEU A 52 23.92 3.28 -23.60
N THR A 53 24.53 2.29 -22.96
CA THR A 53 23.97 0.93 -22.82
C THR A 53 23.66 0.62 -21.37
N VAL A 54 22.43 0.24 -21.07
CA VAL A 54 22.03 -0.23 -19.74
C VAL A 54 22.42 -1.71 -19.61
N LEU A 55 23.23 -2.01 -18.60
CA LEU A 55 23.75 -3.36 -18.39
C LEU A 55 22.72 -4.26 -17.70
N ASP A 56 22.54 -5.47 -18.23
CA ASP A 56 21.76 -6.53 -17.59
C ASP A 56 22.60 -7.40 -16.64
N LYS A 57 23.92 -7.43 -16.87
CA LYS A 57 24.87 -8.21 -16.06
C LYS A 57 25.64 -7.31 -15.12
N ILE A 58 25.76 -7.72 -13.86
CA ILE A 58 26.51 -6.98 -12.84
C ILE A 58 28.01 -7.15 -13.10
N ARG A 59 28.64 -6.08 -13.55
CA ARG A 59 30.09 -5.89 -13.73
C ARG A 59 30.42 -4.41 -13.63
N LYS A 60 31.69 -4.09 -13.49
CA LYS A 60 32.15 -2.69 -13.55
C LYS A 60 31.77 -2.07 -14.91
N PRO A 61 31.05 -0.91 -14.92
CA PRO A 61 30.65 -0.26 -16.18
C PRO A 61 31.80 0.39 -16.90
N GLU A 62 31.78 0.34 -18.22
CA GLU A 62 32.69 1.06 -19.12
C GLU A 62 32.12 2.45 -19.48
N ASP A 63 32.88 3.25 -20.27
CA ASP A 63 32.56 4.68 -20.48
C ASP A 63 31.18 4.99 -21.03
N ASN A 64 30.59 4.10 -21.80
CA ASN A 64 29.26 4.28 -22.38
C ASN A 64 28.22 3.31 -21.77
N GLU A 65 28.46 2.88 -20.54
CA GLU A 65 27.60 1.89 -19.88
C GLU A 65 27.04 2.43 -18.58
N ILE A 66 25.84 1.97 -18.27
CA ILE A 66 25.13 2.23 -17.03
C ILE A 66 24.88 0.90 -16.34
N LEU A 67 25.39 0.71 -15.13
CA LEU A 67 25.03 -0.43 -14.31
C LEU A 67 23.94 -0.04 -13.32
N PRO A 68 22.71 -0.51 -13.49
CA PRO A 68 21.65 -0.29 -12.50
C PRO A 68 21.86 -1.22 -11.30
N LEU A 69 21.97 -0.63 -10.10
CA LEU A 69 21.98 -1.34 -8.83
C LEU A 69 20.55 -1.58 -8.29
N GLN A 70 19.67 -0.62 -8.58
CA GLN A 70 18.27 -0.65 -8.19
C GLN A 70 17.46 0.14 -9.21
N ARG A 71 16.32 -0.44 -9.64
CA ARG A 71 15.33 0.19 -10.50
C ARG A 71 13.96 -0.13 -9.92
N ASN A 72 13.44 0.78 -9.11
CA ASN A 72 12.10 0.68 -8.54
C ASN A 72 11.28 1.87 -9.03
N ALA A 73 9.96 1.75 -9.01
CA ALA A 73 9.08 2.87 -9.29
C ALA A 73 9.49 4.11 -8.48
N GLY A 74 9.92 5.15 -9.18
CA GLY A 74 10.32 6.41 -8.58
C GLY A 74 11.71 6.47 -7.92
N ALA A 75 12.52 5.41 -7.95
CA ALA A 75 13.87 5.42 -7.41
C ALA A 75 14.85 4.62 -8.29
N MET A 76 15.96 5.26 -8.68
CA MET A 76 17.01 4.65 -9.49
C MET A 76 18.38 4.86 -8.85
N HIS A 77 19.13 3.78 -8.74
CA HIS A 77 20.51 3.78 -8.28
C HIS A 77 21.39 3.23 -9.41
N LEU A 78 22.27 4.07 -9.96
CA LEU A 78 23.02 3.80 -11.18
C LEU A 78 24.51 4.00 -10.95
N LEU A 79 25.35 3.11 -11.51
CA LEU A 79 26.81 3.28 -11.54
C LEU A 79 27.29 3.58 -12.94
N PHE A 80 28.29 4.49 -13.03
CA PHE A 80 28.98 4.94 -14.23
C PHE A 80 30.49 4.73 -14.08
N SER A 81 31.22 4.71 -15.19
CA SER A 81 32.68 4.57 -15.20
C SER A 81 33.40 5.67 -14.43
N SER A 82 32.82 6.86 -14.31
CA SER A 82 33.35 7.99 -13.54
C SER A 82 32.27 8.90 -12.99
N LEU A 83 32.61 9.73 -11.98
CA LEU A 83 31.71 10.74 -11.44
C LEU A 83 31.30 11.77 -12.51
N GLU A 84 32.18 12.12 -13.43
CA GLU A 84 31.89 13.08 -14.50
C GLU A 84 30.81 12.56 -15.44
N LYS A 85 30.87 11.29 -15.84
CA LYS A 85 29.85 10.62 -16.66
C LYS A 85 28.52 10.54 -15.93
N GLY A 86 28.55 10.22 -14.63
CA GLY A 86 27.37 10.22 -13.78
C GLY A 86 26.70 11.58 -13.68
N LYS A 87 27.49 12.67 -13.52
CA LYS A 87 26.96 14.05 -13.50
C LYS A 87 26.40 14.48 -14.85
N GLU A 88 27.06 14.13 -15.93
CA GLU A 88 26.57 14.41 -17.28
C GLU A 88 25.22 13.76 -17.54
N PHE A 89 25.12 12.47 -17.20
CA PHE A 89 23.86 11.74 -17.29
C PHE A 89 22.78 12.40 -16.43
N LEU A 90 23.06 12.66 -15.14
CA LEU A 90 22.11 13.25 -14.21
C LEU A 90 21.53 14.57 -14.71
N ASN A 91 22.40 15.43 -15.27
CA ASN A 91 21.97 16.72 -15.79
C ASN A 91 21.07 16.57 -17.03
N LYS A 92 21.47 15.74 -18.00
CA LYS A 92 20.71 15.53 -19.24
C LYS A 92 19.38 14.81 -18.97
N PHE A 93 19.43 13.73 -18.20
CA PHE A 93 18.25 12.93 -17.90
C PHE A 93 17.25 13.70 -17.00
N GLY A 94 17.77 14.42 -16.00
CA GLY A 94 16.94 15.26 -15.14
C GLY A 94 16.25 16.38 -15.91
N LEU A 95 16.97 17.04 -16.84
CA LEU A 95 16.37 18.07 -17.70
C LEU A 95 15.27 17.49 -18.59
N GLN A 96 15.52 16.34 -19.22
CA GLN A 96 14.53 15.67 -20.07
C GLN A 96 13.27 15.27 -19.28
N ILE A 97 13.42 14.80 -18.03
CA ILE A 97 12.29 14.49 -17.17
C ILE A 97 11.48 15.77 -16.85
N LEU A 98 12.14 16.89 -16.57
CA LEU A 98 11.44 18.16 -16.29
C LEU A 98 10.64 18.65 -17.50
N GLU A 99 11.14 18.39 -18.72
CA GLU A 99 10.44 18.73 -19.97
C GLU A 99 9.27 17.78 -20.26
N ASP A 100 9.49 16.47 -20.12
CA ASP A 100 8.51 15.45 -20.52
C ASP A 100 7.43 15.21 -19.45
N PHE A 101 7.76 15.45 -18.16
CA PHE A 101 6.90 15.16 -17.01
C PHE A 101 6.70 16.39 -16.10
N PRO A 102 6.03 17.43 -16.59
CA PRO A 102 5.83 18.68 -15.86
C PRO A 102 5.07 18.42 -14.55
N GLY A 103 5.55 19.06 -13.48
CA GLY A 103 5.00 18.93 -12.14
C GLY A 103 5.49 17.72 -11.35
N LEU A 104 6.32 16.83 -11.94
CA LEU A 104 6.91 15.69 -11.23
C LEU A 104 8.13 16.16 -10.41
N PRO A 105 8.08 16.10 -9.06
CA PRO A 105 9.23 16.44 -8.22
C PRO A 105 10.29 15.34 -8.34
N ILE A 106 11.46 15.69 -8.88
CA ILE A 106 12.59 14.75 -8.99
C ILE A 106 13.81 15.32 -8.28
N PHE A 107 14.52 14.45 -7.56
CA PHE A 107 15.73 14.77 -6.82
C PHE A 107 16.86 13.88 -7.32
N GLY A 108 18.02 14.46 -7.53
CA GLY A 108 19.16 13.72 -8.02
C GLY A 108 20.47 14.12 -7.33
N ALA A 109 21.30 13.13 -7.04
CA ALA A 109 22.62 13.36 -6.46
C ALA A 109 23.63 12.37 -7.04
N SER A 110 24.91 12.75 -7.01
CA SER A 110 26.03 11.92 -7.46
C SER A 110 27.17 11.95 -6.46
N GLU A 111 27.93 10.84 -6.36
CA GLU A 111 29.08 10.67 -5.48
C GLU A 111 30.12 9.74 -6.11
N GLU A 112 31.40 9.89 -5.75
CA GLU A 112 32.42 8.91 -6.10
C GLU A 112 32.30 7.67 -5.20
N CYS A 113 32.54 6.49 -5.78
CA CYS A 113 32.65 5.26 -5.00
C CYS A 113 33.66 4.29 -5.59
N GLU A 114 34.24 3.43 -4.76
CA GLU A 114 34.98 2.26 -5.20
C GLU A 114 33.99 1.14 -5.56
N PHE A 115 34.40 0.28 -6.53
CA PHE A 115 33.61 -0.90 -6.88
C PHE A 115 33.82 -2.01 -5.84
N ASP A 116 33.46 -1.71 -4.61
CA ASP A 116 33.41 -2.68 -3.52
C ASP A 116 32.16 -2.44 -2.64
N SER A 117 31.85 -3.39 -1.79
CA SER A 117 30.63 -3.33 -0.98
C SER A 117 30.64 -2.16 0.02
N LEU A 118 31.81 -1.79 0.52
CA LEU A 118 31.97 -0.70 1.48
C LEU A 118 31.84 0.66 0.78
N GLY A 119 32.50 0.84 -0.37
CA GLY A 119 32.41 2.05 -1.19
C GLY A 119 30.97 2.33 -1.64
N ILE A 120 30.29 1.31 -2.19
CA ILE A 120 28.88 1.42 -2.60
C ILE A 120 27.99 1.76 -1.41
N ARG A 121 28.19 1.11 -0.25
CA ARG A 121 27.41 1.39 0.96
C ARG A 121 27.60 2.81 1.47
N ASN A 122 28.84 3.27 1.55
CA ASN A 122 29.19 4.61 2.03
C ASN A 122 28.64 5.68 1.08
N ALA A 123 28.86 5.52 -0.23
CA ALA A 123 28.31 6.42 -1.24
C ALA A 123 26.76 6.46 -1.20
N LYS A 124 26.10 5.32 -1.02
CA LYS A 124 24.64 5.27 -0.85
C LYS A 124 24.17 6.08 0.36
N PHE A 125 24.89 6.01 1.48
CA PHE A 125 24.56 6.78 2.68
C PHE A 125 24.70 8.28 2.44
N GLU A 126 25.83 8.73 1.86
CA GLU A 126 26.05 10.14 1.52
C GLU A 126 25.02 10.66 0.50
N LEU A 127 24.70 9.87 -0.51
CA LEU A 127 23.67 10.21 -1.50
C LEU A 127 22.28 10.35 -0.85
N SER A 128 21.93 9.47 0.08
CA SER A 128 20.66 9.56 0.84
C SER A 128 20.59 10.86 1.64
N ASN A 129 21.67 11.28 2.28
CA ASN A 129 21.76 12.57 2.99
C ASN A 129 21.57 13.74 2.02
N LYS A 130 22.27 13.73 0.86
CA LYS A 130 22.13 14.77 -0.17
C LYS A 130 20.72 14.89 -0.72
N ILE A 131 20.04 13.77 -0.98
CA ILE A 131 18.64 13.74 -1.43
C ILE A 131 17.72 14.29 -0.34
N THR A 132 17.93 13.89 0.91
CA THR A 132 17.15 14.41 2.05
C THR A 132 17.31 15.93 2.19
N ASP A 133 18.50 16.45 2.07
CA ASP A 133 18.78 17.89 2.08
C ASP A 133 18.10 18.62 0.92
N GLN A 134 18.10 18.04 -0.28
CA GLN A 134 17.40 18.59 -1.43
C GLN A 134 15.89 18.63 -1.20
N ARG A 135 15.30 17.55 -0.68
CA ARG A 135 13.86 17.47 -0.34
C ARG A 135 13.47 18.52 0.68
N ASN A 136 14.28 18.72 1.73
CA ASN A 136 14.02 19.70 2.78
C ASN A 136 14.12 21.16 2.26
N LYS A 137 14.90 21.39 1.22
CA LYS A 137 15.05 22.71 0.57
C LYS A 137 14.04 22.93 -0.55
N TYR A 138 13.37 21.88 -1.01
CA TYR A 138 12.38 21.99 -2.08
C TYR A 138 11.15 22.72 -1.54
N PRO A 139 10.69 23.79 -2.21
CA PRO A 139 9.54 24.54 -1.74
C PRO A 139 8.28 23.65 -1.75
N THR A 140 7.60 23.62 -0.61
CA THR A 140 6.35 22.86 -0.45
C THR A 140 5.19 23.40 -1.28
N SER A 141 5.31 24.64 -1.73
CA SER A 141 4.37 25.31 -2.63
C SER A 141 5.16 25.96 -3.76
N THR A 142 5.09 25.38 -4.92
CA THR A 142 5.53 25.99 -6.19
C THR A 142 4.44 26.87 -6.78
N GLY A 143 3.52 27.39 -5.95
CA GLY A 143 2.45 28.27 -6.42
C GLY A 143 3.03 29.37 -7.30
N MET A 144 3.13 29.10 -8.61
CA MET A 144 3.35 30.16 -9.57
C MET A 144 2.23 31.16 -9.32
N GLN A 145 2.60 32.37 -8.90
CA GLN A 145 1.63 33.46 -8.97
C GLN A 145 1.19 33.58 -10.43
N LEU A 146 0.02 33.05 -10.70
CA LEU A 146 -0.57 33.17 -12.03
C LEU A 146 -0.68 34.64 -12.37
N LEU A 147 -0.11 35.02 -13.50
CA LEU A 147 -0.35 36.34 -14.02
C LEU A 147 -1.88 36.51 -14.26
N PRO A 148 -2.48 37.70 -14.03
CA PRO A 148 -3.91 37.90 -14.20
C PRO A 148 -4.47 37.56 -15.59
N ILE A 149 -3.57 37.40 -16.58
CA ILE A 149 -3.90 37.01 -17.96
C ILE A 149 -3.90 35.50 -18.18
N CYS A 150 -3.45 34.71 -17.22
CA CYS A 150 -3.42 33.23 -17.29
C CYS A 150 -4.68 32.66 -16.65
N ALA A 151 -5.34 31.75 -17.36
CA ALA A 151 -6.38 30.93 -16.74
C ALA A 151 -5.76 29.86 -15.86
N GLU A 152 -6.41 29.54 -14.76
CA GLU A 152 -6.05 28.47 -13.85
C GLU A 152 -6.81 27.19 -14.21
N ALA A 153 -6.14 26.05 -14.16
CA ALA A 153 -6.77 24.75 -14.28
C ALA A 153 -7.40 24.35 -12.93
N PRO A 154 -8.73 24.15 -12.86
CA PRO A 154 -9.44 24.00 -11.59
C PRO A 154 -9.04 22.75 -10.77
N LEU A 155 -8.42 21.75 -11.40
CA LEU A 155 -8.08 20.48 -10.74
C LEU A 155 -6.79 20.53 -9.93
N ASP A 156 -5.79 21.27 -10.39
CA ASP A 156 -4.46 21.28 -9.80
C ASP A 156 -3.91 22.69 -9.50
N GLY A 157 -4.64 23.74 -9.88
CA GLY A 157 -4.23 25.13 -9.67
C GLY A 157 -3.06 25.59 -10.55
N GLU A 158 -2.66 24.79 -11.54
CA GLU A 158 -1.59 25.07 -12.46
C GLU A 158 -2.08 25.94 -13.65
N PRO A 159 -1.17 26.61 -14.40
CA PRO A 159 -1.55 27.34 -15.60
C PRO A 159 -2.29 26.46 -16.61
N ALA A 160 -3.44 26.90 -17.05
CA ALA A 160 -4.23 26.20 -18.07
C ALA A 160 -3.55 26.30 -19.44
N ILE A 161 -3.49 25.19 -20.17
CA ILE A 161 -2.95 25.12 -21.53
C ILE A 161 -4.02 24.90 -22.58
N GLY A 162 -5.26 24.56 -22.19
CA GLY A 162 -6.34 24.29 -23.11
C GLY A 162 -7.57 23.69 -22.48
N LYS A 163 -8.48 23.24 -23.33
CA LYS A 163 -9.71 22.56 -22.95
C LYS A 163 -9.73 21.15 -23.54
N VAL A 164 -10.28 20.22 -22.80
CA VAL A 164 -10.52 18.84 -23.24
C VAL A 164 -11.97 18.49 -23.06
N SER A 165 -12.61 18.00 -24.14
CA SER A 165 -14.00 17.55 -24.11
C SER A 165 -14.09 16.12 -23.54
N TYR A 166 -15.04 15.88 -22.63
CA TYR A 166 -15.31 14.58 -22.05
C TYR A 166 -16.47 13.88 -22.76
N GLY A 167 -16.17 12.73 -23.37
CA GLY A 167 -17.17 11.82 -23.91
C GLY A 167 -18.00 12.39 -25.06
N ASN A 168 -19.12 11.73 -25.37
CA ASN A 168 -20.06 12.10 -26.45
C ASN A 168 -20.99 13.28 -26.08
N SER A 169 -20.82 13.89 -24.92
CA SER A 169 -21.60 15.08 -24.53
C SER A 169 -20.76 16.34 -24.73
N SER A 170 -21.07 17.08 -25.75
CA SER A 170 -20.43 18.34 -26.16
C SER A 170 -20.53 19.49 -25.14
N ASP A 171 -21.05 19.26 -23.95
CA ASP A 171 -21.47 20.31 -23.04
C ASP A 171 -20.54 20.62 -21.85
N ARG A 172 -19.42 19.94 -21.71
CA ARG A 172 -18.48 20.23 -20.61
C ARG A 172 -17.03 20.11 -21.05
N ASP A 173 -16.53 21.19 -21.63
CA ASP A 173 -15.08 21.35 -21.78
C ASP A 173 -14.42 21.51 -20.41
N GLU A 174 -13.47 20.66 -20.07
CA GLU A 174 -12.66 20.78 -18.87
C GLU A 174 -11.38 21.56 -19.20
N ILE A 175 -11.09 22.60 -18.42
CA ILE A 175 -9.83 23.35 -18.50
C ILE A 175 -8.74 22.55 -17.82
N ILE A 176 -7.63 22.28 -18.51
CA ILE A 176 -6.56 21.42 -18.01
C ILE A 176 -5.17 22.08 -18.06
N SER A 177 -4.31 21.71 -17.13
CA SER A 177 -2.89 22.03 -17.10
C SER A 177 -2.05 21.13 -18.01
N LEU A 178 -0.77 21.45 -18.20
CA LEU A 178 0.16 20.60 -18.92
C LEU A 178 0.40 19.28 -18.18
N SER A 179 0.54 19.32 -16.87
CA SER A 179 0.69 18.13 -16.01
C SER A 179 -0.51 17.19 -16.15
N SER A 180 -1.72 17.72 -16.06
CA SER A 180 -2.97 16.96 -16.23
C SER A 180 -3.05 16.34 -17.63
N LYS A 181 -2.74 17.10 -18.69
CA LYS A 181 -2.70 16.60 -20.07
C LYS A 181 -1.71 15.45 -20.24
N THR A 182 -0.49 15.58 -19.70
CA THR A 182 0.56 14.56 -19.81
C THR A 182 0.12 13.24 -19.19
N ARG A 183 -0.53 13.28 -18.02
CA ARG A 183 -1.05 12.08 -17.34
C ARG A 183 -2.22 11.40 -18.08
N ARG A 184 -2.94 12.11 -18.95
CA ARG A 184 -4.05 11.57 -19.76
C ARG A 184 -3.63 11.02 -21.11
N ILE A 185 -2.35 10.94 -21.43
CA ILE A 185 -1.87 10.42 -22.71
C ILE A 185 -2.30 8.96 -22.88
N GLU A 186 -2.98 8.65 -23.99
CA GLU A 186 -3.52 7.31 -24.26
C GLU A 186 -2.44 6.22 -24.24
N LYS A 187 -1.19 6.52 -24.58
CA LYS A 187 -0.06 5.60 -24.47
C LYS A 187 0.13 5.10 -23.04
N LEU A 188 0.03 5.99 -22.04
CA LEU A 188 0.15 5.61 -20.62
C LEU A 188 -1.04 4.76 -20.17
N LEU A 189 -2.24 5.13 -20.54
CA LEU A 189 -3.45 4.37 -20.19
C LEU A 189 -3.45 2.99 -20.84
N ALA A 190 -2.99 2.89 -22.09
CA ALA A 190 -2.83 1.62 -22.79
C ALA A 190 -1.75 0.73 -22.15
N ALA A 191 -0.61 1.30 -21.73
CA ALA A 191 0.43 0.59 -21.01
C ALA A 191 -0.07 0.07 -19.66
N SER A 192 -0.83 0.89 -18.91
CA SER A 192 -1.47 0.45 -17.68
C SER A 192 -2.43 -0.73 -17.92
N ARG A 193 -3.28 -0.65 -18.95
CA ARG A 193 -4.17 -1.77 -19.31
C ARG A 193 -3.41 -3.05 -19.70
N ALA A 194 -2.29 -2.92 -20.41
CA ALA A 194 -1.43 -4.06 -20.75
C ALA A 194 -0.84 -4.73 -19.50
N ARG A 195 -0.36 -3.91 -18.54
CA ARG A 195 0.16 -4.42 -17.26
C ARG A 195 -0.91 -5.11 -16.42
N LEU A 196 -2.14 -4.59 -16.43
CA LEU A 196 -3.25 -5.24 -15.72
C LEU A 196 -3.53 -6.64 -16.23
N ARG A 197 -3.35 -6.91 -17.54
CA ARG A 197 -3.50 -8.26 -18.11
C ARG A 197 -2.51 -9.27 -17.51
N GLU A 198 -1.34 -8.84 -17.08
CA GLU A 198 -0.34 -9.72 -16.46
C GLU A 198 -0.77 -10.21 -15.06
N ILE A 199 -1.63 -9.43 -14.40
CA ILE A 199 -2.15 -9.73 -13.06
C ILE A 199 -3.62 -10.19 -13.05
N GLU A 200 -4.24 -10.32 -14.22
CA GLU A 200 -5.57 -10.92 -14.35
C GLU A 200 -5.56 -12.40 -13.94
N PRO A 201 -6.66 -12.91 -13.38
CA PRO A 201 -6.81 -14.34 -13.12
C PRO A 201 -6.64 -15.17 -14.39
N ASP A 202 -6.00 -16.34 -14.28
CA ASP A 202 -5.80 -17.28 -15.41
C ASP A 202 -7.00 -18.24 -15.61
N ASP A 203 -8.02 -18.15 -14.76
CA ASP A 203 -9.22 -18.99 -14.78
C ASP A 203 -10.37 -18.37 -15.63
N GLU A 204 -11.50 -19.07 -15.68
CA GLU A 204 -12.69 -18.60 -16.39
C GLU A 204 -13.23 -17.25 -15.90
N VAL A 205 -12.93 -16.88 -14.65
CA VAL A 205 -13.32 -15.59 -14.08
C VAL A 205 -12.59 -14.44 -14.78
N GLY A 206 -11.33 -14.67 -15.17
CA GLY A 206 -10.49 -13.68 -15.86
C GLY A 206 -10.78 -13.49 -17.34
N ALA A 207 -11.62 -14.33 -17.96
CA ALA A 207 -11.90 -14.24 -19.38
C ALA A 207 -12.75 -13.00 -19.72
N ASP A 208 -12.28 -12.19 -20.68
CA ASP A 208 -12.97 -11.00 -21.20
C ASP A 208 -13.23 -9.88 -20.18
N LEU A 209 -12.41 -9.77 -19.14
CA LEU A 209 -12.51 -8.71 -18.15
C LEU A 209 -12.25 -7.33 -18.78
N GLN A 210 -13.08 -6.36 -18.41
CA GLN A 210 -12.93 -4.96 -18.78
C GLN A 210 -12.59 -4.12 -17.53
N TRP A 211 -11.49 -3.38 -17.60
CA TRP A 211 -11.07 -2.49 -16.52
C TRP A 211 -11.68 -1.10 -16.68
N SER A 212 -12.34 -0.63 -15.63
CA SER A 212 -12.89 0.73 -15.63
C SER A 212 -11.85 1.76 -15.23
N ASP A 213 -11.98 2.95 -15.83
CA ASP A 213 -11.28 4.17 -15.46
C ASP A 213 -12.25 5.19 -14.79
N ASP A 214 -13.42 4.70 -14.33
CA ASP A 214 -14.48 5.49 -13.70
C ASP A 214 -14.89 4.87 -12.35
N LEU A 215 -15.00 5.72 -11.32
CA LEU A 215 -15.34 5.29 -9.95
C LEU A 215 -16.78 4.84 -9.78
N GLU A 216 -17.71 5.48 -10.48
CA GLU A 216 -19.11 5.09 -10.41
C GLU A 216 -19.33 3.70 -11.02
N GLU A 217 -18.57 3.39 -12.07
CA GLU A 217 -18.57 2.04 -12.65
C GLU A 217 -17.97 1.02 -11.68
N ILE A 218 -16.87 1.36 -10.98
CA ILE A 218 -16.27 0.50 -9.95
C ILE A 218 -17.24 0.29 -8.78
N ALA A 219 -17.93 1.34 -8.36
CA ALA A 219 -18.92 1.29 -7.28
C ALA A 219 -20.16 0.46 -7.62
N CYS A 220 -20.44 0.20 -8.91
CA CYS A 220 -21.59 -0.57 -9.38
C CYS A 220 -22.92 -0.15 -8.75
N GLY A 221 -23.16 1.16 -8.64
CA GLY A 221 -24.39 1.73 -8.08
C GLY A 221 -24.48 1.79 -6.55
N LEU A 222 -23.46 1.33 -5.82
CA LEU A 222 -23.41 1.45 -4.35
C LEU A 222 -23.10 2.89 -3.89
N GLY A 223 -22.65 3.77 -4.79
CA GLY A 223 -22.28 5.16 -4.51
C GLY A 223 -21.09 5.29 -3.53
N LYS A 224 -20.38 4.20 -3.26
CA LYS A 224 -19.22 4.12 -2.37
C LYS A 224 -18.15 3.22 -2.97
N VAL A 225 -16.90 3.48 -2.57
CA VAL A 225 -15.73 2.66 -2.87
C VAL A 225 -14.94 2.39 -1.60
N ALA A 226 -14.19 1.30 -1.59
CA ALA A 226 -13.16 1.04 -0.58
C ALA A 226 -11.79 1.39 -1.17
N PHE A 227 -11.09 2.28 -0.51
CA PHE A 227 -9.71 2.64 -0.78
C PHE A 227 -8.83 1.84 0.16
N ILE A 228 -8.01 0.94 -0.38
CA ILE A 228 -7.16 0.04 0.40
C ILE A 228 -5.70 0.38 0.12
N HIS A 229 -4.95 0.67 1.18
CA HIS A 229 -3.52 0.85 1.15
C HIS A 229 -2.85 -0.26 1.96
N ILE A 230 -1.85 -0.93 1.37
CA ILE A 230 -1.12 -2.05 1.97
C ILE A 230 0.37 -1.73 1.87
N ASP A 231 1.08 -1.81 2.98
CA ASP A 231 2.50 -1.53 3.03
C ASP A 231 3.25 -2.59 3.86
N GLY A 232 4.41 -3.02 3.35
CA GLY A 232 5.23 -4.06 3.95
C GLY A 232 5.80 -3.69 5.32
N ASN A 233 5.84 -4.66 6.24
CA ASN A 233 6.42 -4.47 7.56
C ASN A 233 7.95 -4.60 7.53
N ASP A 234 8.67 -3.57 8.04
CA ASP A 234 10.11 -3.59 8.29
C ASP A 234 11.02 -3.92 7.07
N LEU A 235 10.55 -3.76 5.84
CA LEU A 235 11.35 -4.10 4.65
C LEU A 235 12.64 -3.30 4.56
N GLY A 236 12.59 -1.98 4.79
CA GLY A 236 13.79 -1.15 4.84
C GLY A 236 14.81 -1.59 5.91
N LYS A 237 14.34 -2.06 7.07
CA LYS A 237 15.19 -2.64 8.11
C LYS A 237 15.79 -3.98 7.66
N ARG A 238 15.01 -4.82 6.99
CA ARG A 238 15.44 -6.09 6.45
C ARG A 238 16.52 -5.91 5.37
N PHE A 239 16.32 -4.99 4.43
CA PHE A 239 17.33 -4.64 3.43
C PHE A 239 18.64 -4.18 4.08
N ARG A 240 18.57 -3.30 5.08
CA ARG A 240 19.76 -2.84 5.83
C ARG A 240 20.46 -3.98 6.56
N GLN A 241 19.72 -4.88 7.21
CA GLN A 241 20.30 -6.02 7.93
C GLN A 241 21.02 -6.99 7.00
N GLU A 242 20.48 -7.25 5.82
CA GLU A 242 21.13 -8.11 4.83
C GLU A 242 22.44 -7.48 4.32
N LEU A 243 22.45 -6.17 4.03
CA LEU A 243 23.67 -5.45 3.69
C LEU A 243 24.74 -5.55 4.79
N VAL A 244 24.36 -5.32 6.05
CA VAL A 244 25.28 -5.41 7.19
C VAL A 244 25.82 -6.83 7.39
N LYS A 245 25.01 -7.86 7.20
CA LYS A 245 25.48 -9.26 7.31
C LYS A 245 26.56 -9.56 6.28
N VAL A 246 26.35 -9.15 5.04
CA VAL A 246 27.33 -9.41 3.95
C VAL A 246 28.60 -8.59 4.15
N SER A 247 28.51 -7.30 4.52
CA SER A 247 29.72 -6.48 4.76
C SER A 247 30.54 -6.98 5.96
N LYS A 248 29.91 -7.43 7.04
CA LYS A 248 30.63 -8.05 8.17
C LYS A 248 31.33 -9.36 7.79
N GLN A 249 30.73 -10.17 6.92
CA GLN A 249 31.33 -11.38 6.42
C GLN A 249 32.58 -11.05 5.57
N GLU A 250 32.49 -10.02 4.72
CA GLU A 250 33.66 -9.53 3.95
C GLU A 250 34.76 -8.95 4.81
N GLU A 251 34.41 -8.15 5.83
CA GLU A 251 35.39 -7.63 6.78
C GLU A 251 36.14 -8.75 7.51
N LYS A 252 35.44 -9.84 7.87
CA LYS A 252 36.03 -11.02 8.49
C LYS A 252 36.97 -11.77 7.54
N GLU A 253 36.50 -12.04 6.31
CA GLU A 253 37.28 -12.69 5.27
C GLU A 253 38.53 -11.87 4.88
N ASN A 254 38.42 -10.54 4.89
CA ASN A 254 39.52 -9.62 4.61
C ASN A 254 40.57 -9.61 5.74
N LYS A 255 40.14 -9.64 7.02
CA LYS A 255 41.04 -9.73 8.16
C LYS A 255 41.80 -11.07 8.19
N GLU A 256 41.10 -12.18 7.96
CA GLU A 256 41.71 -13.52 7.90
C GLU A 256 42.73 -13.62 6.75
N ALA A 257 42.48 -12.96 5.62
CA ALA A 257 43.44 -12.89 4.50
C ALA A 257 44.69 -12.03 4.83
N GLN A 258 44.50 -10.90 5.51
CA GLN A 258 45.61 -10.02 5.95
C GLN A 258 46.48 -10.70 7.01
N GLU A 259 45.87 -11.39 8.00
CA GLU A 259 46.59 -12.16 9.01
C GLU A 259 47.35 -13.33 8.39
N GLY A 260 46.87 -13.91 7.28
CA GLY A 260 47.51 -14.94 6.51
C GLY A 260 48.58 -14.44 5.52
N GLY A 261 48.92 -13.14 5.51
CA GLY A 261 49.94 -12.55 4.63
C GLY A 261 49.60 -12.56 3.13
N LYS A 262 48.30 -12.71 2.78
CA LYS A 262 47.82 -12.69 1.40
C LYS A 262 47.23 -11.31 1.08
N GLU A 263 47.78 -10.65 0.07
CA GLU A 263 47.12 -9.48 -0.50
C GLU A 263 45.74 -9.86 -1.04
N ILE A 264 44.71 -9.06 -0.71
CA ILE A 264 43.38 -9.29 -1.21
C ILE A 264 43.35 -8.89 -2.67
N ASN A 265 43.29 -9.88 -3.56
CA ASN A 265 43.22 -9.67 -5.00
C ASN A 265 41.95 -8.90 -5.37
N GLN A 266 42.07 -7.90 -6.25
CA GLN A 266 40.95 -7.08 -6.77
C GLN A 266 39.80 -7.97 -7.29
N GLU A 267 40.10 -9.06 -7.98
CA GLU A 267 39.13 -10.02 -8.49
C GLU A 267 38.24 -10.61 -7.39
N LYS A 268 38.77 -10.80 -6.18
CA LYS A 268 38.00 -11.30 -5.03
C LYS A 268 37.08 -10.20 -4.48
N ARG A 269 37.50 -8.95 -4.46
CA ARG A 269 36.68 -7.82 -4.08
C ARG A 269 35.51 -7.65 -5.05
N ASP A 270 35.78 -7.69 -6.35
CA ASP A 270 34.75 -7.58 -7.39
C ASP A 270 33.71 -8.71 -7.29
N LYS A 271 34.14 -9.95 -7.07
CA LYS A 271 33.25 -11.11 -6.86
C LYS A 271 32.34 -10.92 -5.64
N ASN A 272 32.87 -10.39 -4.55
CA ASN A 272 32.09 -10.13 -3.34
C ASN A 272 31.07 -9.02 -3.58
N THR A 273 31.46 -7.94 -4.24
CA THR A 273 30.57 -6.83 -4.61
C THR A 273 29.42 -7.31 -5.49
N ILE A 274 29.73 -8.11 -6.52
CA ILE A 274 28.72 -8.73 -7.38
C ILE A 274 27.75 -9.59 -6.56
N ARG A 275 28.25 -10.35 -5.58
CA ARG A 275 27.42 -11.17 -4.68
C ARG A 275 26.46 -10.32 -3.83
N VAL A 276 26.92 -9.17 -3.30
CA VAL A 276 26.11 -8.25 -2.53
C VAL A 276 24.98 -7.66 -3.38
N ILE A 277 25.33 -7.14 -4.56
CA ILE A 277 24.37 -6.53 -5.48
C ILE A 277 23.33 -7.59 -5.92
N ASN A 278 23.77 -8.79 -6.29
CA ASN A 278 22.86 -9.90 -6.63
C ASN A 278 21.90 -10.23 -5.50
N LYS A 279 22.37 -10.26 -4.26
CA LYS A 279 21.52 -10.57 -3.11
C LYS A 279 20.46 -9.49 -2.87
N MET A 280 20.83 -8.23 -3.05
CA MET A 280 19.89 -7.10 -2.95
C MET A 280 18.86 -7.13 -4.09
N SER A 281 19.30 -7.37 -5.31
CA SER A 281 18.43 -7.52 -6.47
C SER A 281 17.46 -8.70 -6.29
N THR A 282 17.94 -9.84 -5.80
CA THR A 282 17.12 -11.01 -5.51
C THR A 282 16.05 -10.71 -4.45
N LEU A 283 16.41 -10.01 -3.38
CA LEU A 283 15.44 -9.63 -2.33
C LEU A 283 14.38 -8.67 -2.89
N SER A 284 14.80 -7.65 -3.67
CA SER A 284 13.88 -6.72 -4.32
C SER A 284 12.91 -7.45 -5.27
N LYS A 285 13.44 -8.37 -6.09
CA LYS A 285 12.63 -9.22 -6.96
C LYS A 285 11.65 -10.09 -6.17
N THR A 286 12.10 -10.71 -5.08
CA THR A 286 11.24 -11.53 -4.21
C THR A 286 10.07 -10.71 -3.66
N VAL A 287 10.31 -9.47 -3.23
CA VAL A 287 9.24 -8.58 -2.76
C VAL A 287 8.26 -8.29 -3.91
N LYS A 288 8.75 -7.90 -5.08
CA LYS A 288 7.92 -7.61 -6.26
C LYS A 288 7.07 -8.83 -6.67
N ASP A 289 7.68 -10.01 -6.78
CA ASP A 289 7.00 -11.24 -7.16
C ASP A 289 5.96 -11.67 -6.11
N THR A 290 6.28 -11.49 -4.82
CA THR A 290 5.37 -11.75 -3.70
C THR A 290 4.13 -10.86 -3.80
N THR A 291 4.32 -9.56 -4.02
CA THR A 291 3.24 -8.57 -4.14
C THR A 291 2.36 -8.87 -5.36
N ALA A 292 2.96 -9.18 -6.50
CA ALA A 292 2.22 -9.52 -7.72
C ALA A 292 1.39 -10.81 -7.54
N SER A 293 1.97 -11.86 -6.95
CA SER A 293 1.26 -13.12 -6.64
C SER A 293 0.10 -12.90 -5.67
N ALA A 294 0.35 -12.12 -4.61
CA ALA A 294 -0.67 -11.81 -3.60
C ALA A 294 -1.80 -10.96 -4.20
N PHE A 295 -1.47 -9.98 -5.05
CA PHE A 295 -2.45 -9.17 -5.73
C PHE A 295 -3.33 -10.00 -6.67
N LYS A 296 -2.72 -10.83 -7.53
CA LYS A 296 -3.43 -11.75 -8.43
C LYS A 296 -4.36 -12.67 -7.64
N LYS A 297 -3.88 -13.26 -6.54
CA LYS A 297 -4.69 -14.13 -5.68
C LYS A 297 -5.85 -13.39 -5.02
N GLY A 298 -5.58 -12.20 -4.46
CA GLY A 298 -6.61 -11.33 -3.87
C GLY A 298 -7.71 -10.98 -4.87
N LEU A 299 -7.30 -10.57 -6.08
CA LEU A 299 -8.22 -10.27 -7.17
C LEU A 299 -9.04 -11.48 -7.58
N THR A 300 -8.40 -12.65 -7.81
CA THR A 300 -9.08 -13.90 -8.17
C THR A 300 -10.17 -14.25 -7.16
N GLU A 301 -9.85 -14.22 -5.87
CA GLU A 301 -10.82 -14.61 -4.84
C GLU A 301 -11.98 -13.62 -4.73
N CYS A 302 -11.73 -12.32 -4.79
CA CYS A 302 -12.82 -11.34 -4.71
C CYS A 302 -13.72 -11.35 -5.95
N LEU A 303 -13.16 -11.60 -7.15
CA LEU A 303 -13.94 -11.62 -8.39
C LEU A 303 -14.92 -12.80 -8.48
N LYS A 304 -14.70 -13.90 -7.74
CA LYS A 304 -15.67 -15.01 -7.65
C LYS A 304 -17.02 -14.55 -7.08
N TYR A 305 -17.00 -13.50 -6.26
CA TYR A 305 -18.18 -12.92 -5.59
C TYR A 305 -18.59 -11.56 -6.18
N ALA A 306 -18.05 -11.20 -7.34
CA ALA A 306 -18.28 -9.88 -7.93
C ALA A 306 -19.69 -9.68 -8.50
N HIS A 307 -20.43 -10.77 -8.80
CA HIS A 307 -21.74 -10.72 -9.46
C HIS A 307 -21.74 -9.76 -10.65
N PHE A 308 -20.93 -10.12 -11.66
CA PHE A 308 -20.70 -9.27 -12.83
C PHE A 308 -21.99 -8.92 -13.57
N SER A 309 -22.06 -7.68 -14.04
CA SER A 309 -22.99 -7.26 -15.08
C SER A 309 -22.60 -7.88 -16.43
N ASP A 310 -23.46 -7.73 -17.45
CA ASP A 310 -23.23 -8.23 -18.82
C ASP A 310 -21.88 -7.79 -19.43
N ARG A 311 -21.32 -6.68 -18.98
CA ARG A 311 -20.04 -6.14 -19.46
C ARG A 311 -18.80 -6.74 -18.81
N LYS A 312 -18.93 -7.65 -17.86
CA LYS A 312 -17.79 -8.18 -17.07
C LYS A 312 -16.81 -7.10 -16.58
N LEU A 313 -17.33 -5.98 -16.11
CA LEU A 313 -16.55 -4.86 -15.65
C LEU A 313 -15.91 -5.21 -14.30
N VAL A 314 -14.59 -5.08 -14.19
CA VAL A 314 -13.86 -5.35 -12.94
C VAL A 314 -14.21 -4.26 -11.92
N PRO A 315 -14.85 -4.60 -10.78
CA PRO A 315 -15.23 -3.64 -9.76
C PRO A 315 -14.04 -3.27 -8.84
N ALA A 316 -12.87 -3.11 -9.44
CA ALA A 316 -11.63 -2.76 -8.76
C ALA A 316 -10.65 -2.09 -9.73
N ARG A 317 -9.77 -1.21 -9.20
CA ARG A 317 -8.69 -0.59 -9.96
C ARG A 317 -7.46 -0.39 -9.08
N PRO A 318 -6.32 -1.04 -9.37
CA PRO A 318 -5.06 -0.69 -8.73
C PRO A 318 -4.58 0.68 -9.19
N LEU A 319 -4.10 1.48 -8.25
CA LEU A 319 -3.51 2.79 -8.47
C LEU A 319 -2.00 2.75 -8.33
N VAL A 320 -1.52 2.01 -7.33
CA VAL A 320 -0.10 1.77 -7.10
C VAL A 320 0.09 0.26 -6.90
N LEU A 321 1.05 -0.30 -7.61
CA LEU A 321 1.46 -1.70 -7.48
C LEU A 321 2.98 -1.75 -7.66
N GLY A 322 3.71 -1.40 -6.62
CA GLY A 322 5.16 -1.25 -6.69
C GLY A 322 5.88 -1.75 -5.45
N GLY A 323 6.82 -2.69 -5.63
CA GLY A 323 7.56 -3.25 -4.49
C GLY A 323 6.63 -3.90 -3.48
N ASP A 324 6.56 -3.32 -2.27
CA ASP A 324 5.71 -3.75 -1.15
C ASP A 324 4.47 -2.85 -0.94
N ASP A 325 4.37 -1.78 -1.71
CA ASP A 325 3.31 -0.79 -1.63
C ASP A 325 2.21 -1.12 -2.64
N VAL A 326 0.99 -1.29 -2.15
CA VAL A 326 -0.20 -1.53 -2.97
C VAL A 326 -1.30 -0.56 -2.57
N THR A 327 -1.80 0.17 -3.56
CA THR A 327 -2.98 1.01 -3.41
C THR A 327 -4.02 0.59 -4.43
N ILE A 328 -5.21 0.22 -3.99
CA ILE A 328 -6.32 -0.22 -4.83
C ILE A 328 -7.62 0.44 -4.42
N VAL A 329 -8.43 0.81 -5.41
CA VAL A 329 -9.84 1.15 -5.22
C VAL A 329 -10.68 -0.05 -5.63
N ILE A 330 -11.61 -0.45 -4.81
CA ILE A 330 -12.44 -1.64 -5.02
C ILE A 330 -13.87 -1.39 -4.52
N ARG A 331 -14.84 -2.11 -5.07
CA ARG A 331 -16.20 -2.11 -4.56
C ARG A 331 -16.22 -2.58 -3.10
N PRO A 332 -16.89 -1.88 -2.17
CA PRO A 332 -16.72 -2.10 -0.72
C PRO A 332 -17.03 -3.52 -0.25
N ASP A 333 -18.04 -4.17 -0.85
CA ASP A 333 -18.44 -5.54 -0.54
C ASP A 333 -17.41 -6.60 -0.94
N LEU A 334 -16.43 -6.26 -1.77
CA LEU A 334 -15.35 -7.16 -2.19
C LEU A 334 -14.05 -6.97 -1.40
N ALA A 335 -13.95 -5.88 -0.64
CA ALA A 335 -12.71 -5.46 0.02
C ALA A 335 -12.14 -6.51 0.98
N LEU A 336 -12.98 -7.15 1.79
CA LEU A 336 -12.52 -8.13 2.78
C LEU A 336 -12.06 -9.45 2.15
N TYR A 337 -12.67 -9.89 1.05
CA TYR A 337 -12.18 -11.05 0.29
C TYR A 337 -10.79 -10.79 -0.27
N PHE A 338 -10.62 -9.59 -0.88
CA PHE A 338 -9.33 -9.17 -1.41
C PHE A 338 -8.24 -9.14 -0.32
N ILE A 339 -8.51 -8.48 0.81
CA ILE A 339 -7.53 -8.35 1.91
C ILE A 339 -7.16 -9.71 2.49
N ASP A 340 -8.14 -10.58 2.77
CA ASP A 340 -7.90 -11.91 3.34
C ASP A 340 -7.02 -12.76 2.43
N ALA A 341 -7.39 -12.85 1.15
CA ALA A 341 -6.66 -13.64 0.17
C ALA A 341 -5.27 -13.06 -0.12
N PHE A 342 -5.17 -11.73 -0.25
CA PHE A 342 -3.89 -11.04 -0.45
C PHE A 342 -2.90 -11.33 0.68
N VAL A 343 -3.31 -11.12 1.93
CA VAL A 343 -2.42 -11.27 3.10
C VAL A 343 -1.96 -12.73 3.25
N LYS A 344 -2.87 -13.68 3.11
CA LYS A 344 -2.54 -15.11 3.19
C LYS A 344 -1.52 -15.52 2.11
N GLU A 345 -1.74 -15.06 0.88
CA GLU A 345 -0.83 -15.37 -0.23
C GLU A 345 0.52 -14.65 -0.10
N PHE A 346 0.53 -13.40 0.33
CA PHE A 346 1.75 -12.62 0.57
C PHE A 346 2.67 -13.31 1.58
N GLU A 347 2.10 -13.74 2.71
CA GLU A 347 2.82 -14.48 3.74
C GLU A 347 3.29 -15.87 3.24
N ARG A 348 2.44 -16.58 2.49
CA ARG A 348 2.73 -17.91 1.95
C ARG A 348 3.85 -17.87 0.92
N TYR A 349 3.71 -17.00 -0.09
CA TYR A 349 4.65 -16.90 -1.20
C TYR A 349 6.03 -16.44 -0.73
N SER A 350 6.09 -15.40 0.10
CA SER A 350 7.36 -14.93 0.67
C SER A 350 8.05 -15.99 1.52
N ASN A 351 7.31 -16.75 2.33
CA ASN A 351 7.88 -17.86 3.10
C ASN A 351 8.49 -18.93 2.19
N GLN A 352 7.76 -19.33 1.13
CA GLN A 352 8.28 -20.32 0.16
C GLN A 352 9.53 -19.82 -0.54
N ALA A 353 9.53 -18.55 -1.00
CA ALA A 353 10.69 -17.94 -1.66
C ALA A 353 11.92 -17.92 -0.75
N PHE A 354 11.77 -17.59 0.54
CA PHE A 354 12.87 -17.60 1.49
C PHE A 354 13.37 -19.02 1.84
N ILE A 355 12.49 -20.00 1.94
CA ILE A 355 12.88 -21.41 2.10
C ILE A 355 13.74 -21.86 0.92
N GLU A 356 13.31 -21.55 -0.31
CA GLU A 356 14.03 -21.92 -1.53
C GLU A 356 15.41 -21.23 -1.61
N GLN A 357 15.48 -19.92 -1.34
CA GLN A 357 16.75 -19.17 -1.31
C GLN A 357 17.73 -19.69 -0.25
N ASN A 358 17.24 -20.25 0.84
CA ASN A 358 18.03 -20.74 1.98
C ASN A 358 18.11 -22.26 2.04
N LYS A 359 17.82 -22.99 0.98
CA LYS A 359 17.79 -24.45 0.92
C LYS A 359 19.06 -25.11 1.46
N ASN A 360 20.21 -24.49 1.19
CA ASN A 360 21.53 -24.99 1.58
C ASN A 360 22.02 -24.46 2.95
N ASN A 361 21.20 -23.69 3.65
CA ASN A 361 21.55 -23.15 4.97
C ASN A 361 20.81 -23.91 6.08
N PRO A 362 21.50 -24.79 6.84
CA PRO A 362 20.87 -25.59 7.90
C PRO A 362 20.29 -24.76 9.05
N ASN A 363 20.76 -23.51 9.20
CA ASN A 363 20.32 -22.58 10.25
C ASN A 363 19.25 -21.61 9.75
N ALA A 364 18.70 -21.81 8.55
CA ALA A 364 17.67 -20.92 8.01
C ALA A 364 16.38 -21.01 8.84
N ASN A 365 15.81 -19.86 9.17
CA ASN A 365 14.51 -19.80 9.82
C ASN A 365 13.41 -20.20 8.82
N ARG A 366 12.85 -21.39 8.98
CA ARG A 366 11.77 -21.92 8.13
C ARG A 366 10.44 -21.18 8.28
N GLN A 367 10.32 -20.29 9.25
CA GLN A 367 9.12 -19.44 9.47
C GLN A 367 9.35 -18.00 9.03
N ASP A 368 10.42 -17.74 8.28
CA ASP A 368 10.70 -16.41 7.77
C ASP A 368 9.73 -16.06 6.64
N LYS A 369 9.00 -14.97 6.81
CA LYS A 369 8.03 -14.47 5.83
C LYS A 369 7.94 -12.96 5.88
N LEU A 370 7.42 -12.35 4.83
CA LEU A 370 7.02 -10.95 4.83
C LEU A 370 5.61 -10.82 5.39
N THR A 371 5.34 -9.70 6.03
CA THR A 371 4.03 -9.33 6.59
C THR A 371 3.69 -7.91 6.20
N VAL A 372 2.43 -7.54 6.33
CA VAL A 372 1.93 -6.22 5.90
C VAL A 372 1.08 -5.53 6.97
N GLY A 373 1.05 -4.20 6.90
CA GLY A 373 0.01 -3.37 7.49
C GLY A 373 -1.02 -2.99 6.43
N VAL A 374 -2.30 -3.05 6.76
CA VAL A 374 -3.40 -2.73 5.87
C VAL A 374 -4.21 -1.58 6.44
N GLY A 375 -4.48 -0.55 5.64
CA GLY A 375 -5.41 0.53 5.91
C GLY A 375 -6.55 0.52 4.89
N MET A 376 -7.81 0.52 5.34
CA MET A 376 -8.96 0.56 4.47
C MET A 376 -9.88 1.71 4.82
N VAL A 377 -10.17 2.57 3.84
CA VAL A 377 -11.14 3.66 3.95
C VAL A 377 -12.30 3.38 3.02
N VAL A 378 -13.51 3.25 3.57
CA VAL A 378 -14.72 3.16 2.77
C VAL A 378 -15.37 4.53 2.72
N CYS A 379 -15.51 5.09 1.54
CA CYS A 379 -16.00 6.45 1.37
C CYS A 379 -16.94 6.58 0.15
N PRO A 380 -17.74 7.66 0.07
CA PRO A 380 -18.50 7.98 -1.14
C PRO A 380 -17.59 8.16 -2.36
N THR A 381 -18.09 7.87 -3.57
CA THR A 381 -17.35 8.05 -4.84
C THR A 381 -16.87 9.48 -5.07
N GLY A 382 -17.57 10.47 -4.52
CA GLY A 382 -17.18 11.90 -4.55
C GLY A 382 -16.22 12.35 -3.45
N TYR A 383 -15.78 11.44 -2.56
CA TYR A 383 -14.85 11.79 -1.49
C TYR A 383 -13.46 12.13 -2.06
N PRO A 384 -12.78 13.21 -1.57
CA PRO A 384 -11.47 13.59 -2.11
C PRO A 384 -10.43 12.46 -1.95
N PHE A 385 -9.85 12.03 -3.07
CA PHE A 385 -8.89 10.90 -3.08
C PHE A 385 -7.67 11.13 -2.19
N LEU A 386 -7.10 12.34 -2.20
CA LEU A 386 -5.95 12.65 -1.36
C LEU A 386 -6.29 12.45 0.13
N LYS A 387 -7.48 12.87 0.55
CA LYS A 387 -7.94 12.63 1.94
C LYS A 387 -8.14 11.14 2.23
N ALA A 388 -8.70 10.38 1.28
CA ALA A 388 -8.86 8.93 1.45
C ALA A 388 -7.49 8.24 1.58
N PHE A 389 -6.51 8.70 0.80
CA PHE A 389 -5.14 8.20 0.89
C PHE A 389 -4.49 8.57 2.22
N ASP A 390 -4.50 9.84 2.63
CA ASP A 390 -3.91 10.30 3.89
C ASP A 390 -4.49 9.49 5.08
N LEU A 391 -5.81 9.32 5.12
CA LEU A 391 -6.45 8.47 6.13
C LEU A 391 -6.00 7.00 6.04
N SER A 392 -5.81 6.46 4.84
CA SER A 392 -5.35 5.08 4.67
C SER A 392 -3.91 4.89 5.15
N GLU A 393 -3.03 5.88 4.95
CA GLU A 393 -1.67 5.89 5.52
C GLU A 393 -1.69 5.93 7.05
N GLU A 394 -2.55 6.80 7.65
CA GLU A 394 -2.72 6.84 9.11
C GLU A 394 -3.20 5.49 9.66
N LEU A 395 -4.15 4.85 8.98
CA LEU A 395 -4.65 3.52 9.34
C LEU A 395 -3.57 2.44 9.22
N VAL A 396 -2.75 2.45 8.15
CA VAL A 396 -1.58 1.56 8.01
C VAL A 396 -0.61 1.79 9.16
N LYS A 397 -0.27 3.05 9.45
CA LYS A 397 0.63 3.39 10.57
C LYS A 397 0.09 2.86 11.89
N ASN A 398 -1.18 3.10 12.20
CA ASN A 398 -1.82 2.62 13.42
C ASN A 398 -1.84 1.08 13.49
N SER A 399 -2.14 0.40 12.36
CA SER A 399 -2.08 -1.07 12.30
C SER A 399 -0.67 -1.61 12.55
N LYS A 400 0.36 -0.94 12.03
CA LYS A 400 1.77 -1.32 12.23
C LYS A 400 2.26 -1.05 13.66
N GLU A 401 1.75 -0.02 14.33
CA GLU A 401 2.04 0.27 15.74
C GLU A 401 1.55 -0.84 16.67
N LEU A 402 0.37 -1.41 16.42
CA LEU A 402 -0.13 -2.58 17.15
C LEU A 402 0.88 -3.74 17.17
N THR A 403 1.60 -3.96 16.09
CA THR A 403 2.50 -5.11 15.90
C THR A 403 3.97 -4.79 16.16
N ALA A 404 4.32 -3.52 16.42
CA ALA A 404 5.71 -3.03 16.48
C ALA A 404 6.59 -3.80 17.47
N LEU A 405 6.04 -4.16 18.63
CA LEU A 405 6.74 -4.90 19.70
C LEU A 405 6.50 -6.40 19.67
N MET A 406 5.67 -6.90 18.75
CA MET A 406 5.34 -8.32 18.67
C MET A 406 6.45 -9.09 17.93
N LYS A 407 6.75 -10.29 18.43
CA LYS A 407 7.67 -11.20 17.75
C LYS A 407 7.15 -11.54 16.35
N ASN A 408 8.04 -11.42 15.35
CA ASN A 408 7.74 -11.66 13.94
C ASN A 408 6.72 -10.68 13.31
N ARG A 409 6.35 -9.61 14.01
CA ARG A 409 5.51 -8.52 13.54
C ARG A 409 4.42 -8.99 12.56
N PRO A 410 3.33 -9.62 13.07
CA PRO A 410 2.31 -10.23 12.22
C PRO A 410 1.60 -9.18 11.35
N SER A 411 0.94 -9.64 10.27
CA SER A 411 0.09 -8.76 9.48
C SER A 411 -1.08 -8.23 10.30
N SER A 412 -1.45 -6.98 10.05
CA SER A 412 -2.48 -6.25 10.81
C SER A 412 -3.29 -5.34 9.89
N MET A 413 -4.45 -4.94 10.36
CA MET A 413 -5.39 -4.10 9.61
C MET A 413 -6.05 -3.09 10.52
N ASP A 414 -6.26 -1.90 9.98
CA ASP A 414 -7.17 -0.91 10.52
C ASP A 414 -8.10 -0.38 9.42
N TYR A 415 -9.30 0.08 9.78
CA TYR A 415 -10.25 0.59 8.79
C TYR A 415 -11.20 1.64 9.37
N VAL A 416 -11.79 2.41 8.46
CA VAL A 416 -12.82 3.39 8.77
C VAL A 416 -13.85 3.47 7.64
N VAL A 417 -15.12 3.65 8.00
CA VAL A 417 -16.21 3.91 7.06
C VAL A 417 -16.66 5.36 7.21
N ILE A 418 -16.41 6.16 6.20
CA ILE A 418 -16.76 7.58 6.16
C ILE A 418 -18.26 7.71 5.83
N THR A 419 -19.00 8.29 6.75
CA THR A 419 -20.44 8.58 6.57
C THR A 419 -20.72 10.07 6.46
N ASN A 420 -19.85 10.92 7.01
CA ASN A 420 -19.95 12.38 7.03
C ASN A 420 -18.59 13.00 6.68
N ASP A 421 -18.60 14.14 6.02
CA ASP A 421 -17.41 14.80 5.44
C ASP A 421 -16.79 15.87 6.37
N THR A 422 -17.10 15.81 7.68
CA THR A 422 -16.77 16.91 8.60
C THR A 422 -15.41 16.77 9.28
N GLU A 423 -14.78 15.59 9.25
CA GLU A 423 -13.54 15.33 9.97
C GLU A 423 -12.38 15.03 9.02
N ASN A 424 -11.19 15.53 9.34
CA ASN A 424 -10.06 15.57 8.41
C ASN A 424 -8.95 14.55 8.72
N ASP A 425 -8.93 13.97 9.92
CA ASP A 425 -7.88 13.05 10.41
C ASP A 425 -8.46 11.92 11.24
N LEU A 426 -7.70 10.83 11.37
CA LEU A 426 -8.12 9.62 12.06
C LEU A 426 -8.37 9.84 13.55
N ASP A 427 -7.57 10.68 14.21
CA ASP A 427 -7.69 10.92 15.65
C ASP A 427 -9.00 11.65 15.96
N SER A 428 -9.36 12.64 15.15
CA SER A 428 -10.65 13.36 15.26
C SER A 428 -11.83 12.43 15.03
N ILE A 429 -11.77 11.57 13.99
CA ILE A 429 -12.79 10.56 13.71
C ILE A 429 -12.94 9.60 14.90
N ARG A 430 -11.83 9.14 15.45
CA ARG A 430 -11.82 8.22 16.59
C ARG A 430 -12.33 8.87 17.87
N ALA A 431 -11.92 10.08 18.17
CA ALA A 431 -12.40 10.83 19.31
C ALA A 431 -13.91 11.05 19.27
N HIS A 432 -14.45 11.38 18.11
CA HIS A 432 -15.88 11.68 17.96
C HIS A 432 -16.77 10.42 17.87
N LEU A 433 -16.39 9.45 17.02
CA LEU A 433 -17.25 8.32 16.71
C LEU A 433 -16.99 7.11 17.61
N PHE A 434 -15.76 6.93 18.07
CA PHE A 434 -15.30 5.70 18.73
C PHE A 434 -14.72 5.92 20.14
N THR A 435 -15.03 7.05 20.77
CA THR A 435 -14.68 7.30 22.17
C THR A 435 -15.94 7.66 22.96
N SER A 436 -16.09 7.09 24.16
CA SER A 436 -17.18 7.41 25.07
C SER A 436 -16.88 8.70 25.86
N GLU A 437 -17.91 9.27 26.52
CA GLU A 437 -17.75 10.49 27.33
C GLU A 437 -16.77 10.30 28.51
N ASP A 438 -16.59 9.07 29.00
CA ASP A 438 -15.62 8.71 30.03
C ASP A 438 -14.26 8.21 29.46
N GLY A 439 -14.01 8.42 28.16
CA GLY A 439 -12.74 8.14 27.50
C GLY A 439 -12.49 6.67 27.15
N LEU A 440 -13.52 5.81 27.16
CA LEU A 440 -13.39 4.41 26.79
C LEU A 440 -13.47 4.21 25.27
N SER A 441 -12.77 3.19 24.75
CA SER A 441 -12.76 2.90 23.32
C SER A 441 -14.00 2.12 22.89
N LEU A 442 -14.71 2.64 21.91
CA LEU A 442 -15.86 1.98 21.26
C LEU A 442 -15.47 1.12 20.06
N THR A 443 -14.16 0.88 19.88
CA THR A 443 -13.62 0.05 18.82
C THR A 443 -12.51 -0.86 19.35
N ALA A 444 -12.36 -2.04 18.77
CA ALA A 444 -11.25 -2.96 19.02
C ALA A 444 -10.15 -2.87 17.94
N LYS A 445 -10.30 -1.95 17.01
CA LYS A 445 -9.29 -1.67 15.97
C LYS A 445 -8.05 -0.95 16.56
N PRO A 446 -6.87 -1.15 15.96
CA PRO A 446 -6.55 -2.05 14.86
C PRO A 446 -6.59 -3.53 15.26
N MET A 447 -6.62 -4.44 14.26
CA MET A 447 -6.74 -5.88 14.48
C MET A 447 -5.63 -6.68 13.79
N LEU A 448 -5.28 -7.84 14.37
CA LEU A 448 -4.33 -8.77 13.76
C LEU A 448 -5.01 -9.59 12.67
N LEU A 449 -4.31 -9.76 11.53
CA LEU A 449 -4.71 -10.65 10.42
C LEU A 449 -4.00 -12.02 10.54
N LYS A 450 -3.92 -12.56 11.76
CA LYS A 450 -3.25 -13.84 12.02
C LYS A 450 -4.29 -14.97 12.10
N GLY A 451 -4.05 -16.05 11.33
CA GLY A 451 -4.95 -17.21 11.31
C GLY A 451 -6.35 -16.81 10.86
N ASP A 452 -7.37 -17.22 11.61
CA ASP A 452 -8.78 -16.98 11.29
C ASP A 452 -9.37 -15.74 11.98
N ASN A 453 -8.55 -14.80 12.43
CA ASN A 453 -9.04 -13.64 13.17
C ASN A 453 -10.03 -12.79 12.34
N LEU A 454 -9.73 -12.56 11.05
CA LEU A 454 -10.65 -11.83 10.17
C LEU A 454 -11.96 -12.61 9.97
N ALA A 455 -11.87 -13.91 9.69
CA ALA A 455 -13.04 -14.78 9.55
C ALA A 455 -13.92 -14.76 10.81
N LYS A 456 -13.30 -14.85 11.99
CA LYS A 456 -14.03 -14.75 13.27
C LYS A 456 -14.70 -13.39 13.45
N PHE A 457 -14.01 -12.32 13.12
CA PHE A 457 -14.55 -10.97 13.21
C PHE A 457 -15.75 -10.76 12.26
N VAL A 458 -15.62 -11.23 11.01
CA VAL A 458 -16.72 -11.22 10.03
C VAL A 458 -17.91 -12.06 10.53
N LYS A 459 -17.65 -13.27 11.04
CA LYS A 459 -18.67 -14.14 11.63
C LYS A 459 -19.43 -13.46 12.75
N ASP A 460 -18.73 -12.84 13.70
CA ASP A 460 -19.33 -12.13 14.82
C ASP A 460 -20.19 -10.95 14.31
N SER A 461 -19.71 -10.20 13.31
CA SER A 461 -20.44 -9.08 12.70
C SER A 461 -21.74 -9.56 12.00
N ILE A 462 -21.67 -10.67 11.27
CA ILE A 462 -22.83 -11.29 10.63
C ILE A 462 -23.84 -11.72 11.69
N SER A 463 -23.39 -12.36 12.76
CA SER A 463 -24.27 -12.79 13.86
C SER A 463 -24.97 -11.62 14.54
N VAL A 464 -24.27 -10.50 14.75
CA VAL A 464 -24.90 -9.25 15.24
C VAL A 464 -25.97 -8.76 14.27
N SER A 465 -25.67 -8.77 12.97
CA SER A 465 -26.60 -8.27 11.95
C SER A 465 -27.87 -9.12 11.81
N GLU A 466 -27.75 -10.44 11.86
CA GLU A 466 -28.86 -11.36 11.62
C GLU A 466 -29.67 -11.69 12.87
N LYS A 467 -28.99 -11.82 14.01
CA LYS A 467 -29.62 -12.38 15.22
C LYS A 467 -30.01 -11.34 16.25
N LEU A 468 -29.38 -10.14 16.21
CA LEU A 468 -29.72 -9.06 17.14
C LEU A 468 -30.56 -7.98 16.45
N PRO A 469 -31.60 -7.46 17.11
CA PRO A 469 -32.38 -6.35 16.57
C PRO A 469 -31.54 -5.11 16.35
N ARG A 470 -31.55 -4.54 15.15
CA ARG A 470 -30.74 -3.35 14.78
C ARG A 470 -30.94 -2.17 15.73
N SER A 471 -32.19 -1.96 16.20
CA SER A 471 -32.52 -0.92 17.18
C SER A 471 -31.84 -1.16 18.53
N ALA A 472 -31.78 -2.41 18.99
CA ALA A 472 -31.12 -2.78 20.23
C ALA A 472 -29.61 -2.57 20.16
N VAL A 473 -28.99 -2.96 19.05
CA VAL A 473 -27.55 -2.77 18.81
C VAL A 473 -27.19 -1.28 18.78
N ARG A 474 -27.95 -0.45 18.06
CA ARG A 474 -27.75 1.00 18.02
C ARG A 474 -27.98 1.66 19.38
N SER A 475 -29.03 1.23 20.10
CA SER A 475 -29.30 1.72 21.47
C SER A 475 -28.15 1.37 22.41
N ALA A 476 -27.64 0.14 22.35
CA ALA A 476 -26.50 -0.29 23.16
C ALA A 476 -25.25 0.54 22.84
N LEU A 477 -24.95 0.81 21.56
CA LEU A 477 -23.83 1.65 21.17
C LEU A 477 -23.98 3.10 21.70
N ASN A 478 -25.19 3.66 21.64
CA ASN A 478 -25.47 4.99 22.19
C ASN A 478 -25.31 5.03 23.71
N GLU A 479 -25.68 3.97 24.43
CA GLU A 479 -25.41 3.89 25.87
C GLU A 479 -23.92 3.70 26.17
N CYS A 480 -23.19 2.94 25.36
CA CYS A 480 -21.73 2.84 25.45
C CYS A 480 -21.04 4.20 25.24
N LYS A 481 -21.58 5.07 24.38
CA LYS A 481 -21.08 6.44 24.19
C LYS A 481 -21.16 7.30 25.46
N LYS A 482 -22.19 7.09 26.30
CA LYS A 482 -22.35 7.79 27.58
C LYS A 482 -21.42 7.28 28.68
N GLY A 483 -20.70 6.19 28.46
CA GLY A 483 -19.74 5.61 29.37
C GLY A 483 -20.14 4.24 29.94
N LYS A 484 -19.24 3.69 30.78
CA LYS A 484 -19.33 2.33 31.26
C LYS A 484 -20.58 2.05 32.11
N GLU A 485 -20.95 2.97 33.00
CA GLU A 485 -22.12 2.76 33.88
C GLU A 485 -23.43 2.66 33.09
N ALA A 486 -23.62 3.52 32.10
CA ALA A 486 -24.79 3.48 31.22
C ALA A 486 -24.80 2.20 30.35
N ALA A 487 -23.64 1.80 29.86
CA ALA A 487 -23.47 0.55 29.10
C ALA A 487 -23.81 -0.68 29.95
N ASP A 488 -23.36 -0.76 31.20
CA ASP A 488 -23.61 -1.90 32.10
C ASP A 488 -25.11 -1.98 32.47
N LYS A 489 -25.78 -0.86 32.68
CA LYS A 489 -27.23 -0.80 32.88
C LYS A 489 -28.01 -1.28 31.64
N CYS A 490 -27.56 -0.84 30.46
CA CYS A 490 -28.15 -1.27 29.19
C CYS A 490 -27.94 -2.77 28.96
N TYR A 491 -26.76 -3.28 29.24
CA TYR A 491 -26.40 -4.70 29.13
C TYR A 491 -27.33 -5.56 30.01
N SER A 492 -27.45 -5.22 31.29
CA SER A 492 -28.31 -5.94 32.25
C SER A 492 -29.78 -5.97 31.78
N LYS A 493 -30.29 -4.83 31.30
CA LYS A 493 -31.68 -4.73 30.76
C LYS A 493 -31.85 -5.57 29.50
N LEU A 494 -30.91 -5.59 28.58
CA LEU A 494 -30.98 -6.41 27.37
C LEU A 494 -30.89 -7.90 27.71
N LYS A 495 -30.02 -8.29 28.64
CA LYS A 495 -29.91 -9.65 29.16
C LYS A 495 -31.24 -10.11 29.76
N ASP A 496 -31.84 -9.33 30.66
CA ASP A 496 -33.14 -9.65 31.27
C ASP A 496 -34.26 -9.80 30.22
N ASN A 497 -34.29 -8.92 29.22
CA ASN A 497 -35.30 -8.99 28.15
C ASN A 497 -35.11 -10.24 27.28
N VAL A 498 -33.89 -10.65 27.00
CA VAL A 498 -33.55 -11.85 26.26
C VAL A 498 -33.93 -13.09 27.05
N GLU A 499 -33.63 -13.16 28.36
CA GLU A 499 -33.96 -14.28 29.25
C GLU A 499 -35.46 -14.41 29.47
N ARG A 500 -36.19 -13.29 29.67
CA ARG A 500 -37.64 -13.28 29.84
C ARG A 500 -38.43 -13.52 28.56
N GLY A 501 -37.75 -13.59 27.45
CA GLY A 501 -38.37 -13.89 26.18
C GLY A 501 -39.27 -12.79 25.60
N LEU A 502 -39.04 -11.54 25.96
CA LEU A 502 -39.76 -10.40 25.41
C LEU A 502 -39.24 -10.08 24.00
N GLY A 503 -39.74 -10.74 22.97
CA GLY A 503 -39.36 -10.39 21.60
C GLY A 503 -39.41 -11.47 20.53
N GLY A 504 -40.22 -12.51 20.62
CA GLY A 504 -40.36 -13.45 19.51
C GLY A 504 -40.80 -14.88 19.90
N ARG A 505 -40.92 -15.76 18.91
CA ARG A 505 -41.31 -17.17 19.11
C ARG A 505 -40.19 -17.94 19.86
N ALA A 506 -40.58 -18.92 20.71
CA ALA A 506 -39.69 -19.57 21.68
C ALA A 506 -38.30 -20.05 21.16
N ASN A 507 -38.22 -20.62 19.95
CA ASN A 507 -36.97 -21.10 19.38
C ASN A 507 -36.02 -19.95 18.90
N GLN A 508 -36.56 -18.82 18.41
CA GLN A 508 -35.77 -17.66 18.04
C GLN A 508 -35.20 -16.96 19.28
N LYS A 509 -35.89 -17.03 20.43
CA LYS A 509 -35.44 -16.46 21.69
C LYS A 509 -34.19 -17.14 22.25
N LEU A 510 -34.18 -18.48 22.25
CA LEU A 510 -33.05 -19.25 22.75
C LEU A 510 -31.77 -18.96 21.93
N MET A 511 -31.89 -18.95 20.61
CA MET A 511 -30.76 -18.64 19.72
C MET A 511 -30.24 -17.21 19.90
N VAL A 512 -31.14 -16.22 20.13
CA VAL A 512 -30.73 -14.83 20.39
C VAL A 512 -30.00 -14.72 21.73
N THR A 513 -30.46 -15.44 22.77
CA THR A 513 -29.81 -15.44 24.09
C THR A 513 -28.39 -16.03 24.01
N GLU A 514 -28.26 -17.21 23.43
CA GLU A 514 -26.94 -17.88 23.30
C GLU A 514 -25.96 -17.05 22.52
N GLU A 515 -26.37 -16.48 21.38
CA GLU A 515 -25.51 -15.66 20.55
C GLU A 515 -25.12 -14.33 21.20
N PHE A 516 -26.06 -13.69 21.90
CA PHE A 516 -25.80 -12.48 22.67
C PHE A 516 -24.76 -12.74 23.78
N LEU A 517 -24.91 -13.80 24.56
CA LEU A 517 -23.95 -14.16 25.61
C LEU A 517 -22.60 -14.64 25.05
N ARG A 518 -22.60 -15.25 23.87
CA ARG A 518 -21.34 -15.60 23.16
C ARG A 518 -20.57 -14.37 22.73
N LEU A 519 -21.27 -13.38 22.18
CA LEU A 519 -20.67 -12.13 21.70
C LEU A 519 -20.27 -11.20 22.84
N PHE A 520 -21.08 -11.15 23.89
CA PHE A 520 -20.92 -10.30 25.06
C PHE A 520 -21.02 -11.15 26.35
N PRO A 521 -19.93 -11.82 26.77
CA PRO A 521 -19.91 -12.65 27.96
C PRO A 521 -20.25 -11.85 29.24
N GLU A 522 -21.00 -12.44 30.15
CA GLU A 522 -21.43 -11.80 31.39
C GLU A 522 -20.32 -11.17 32.22
N ALA A 523 -19.14 -11.81 32.24
CA ALA A 523 -17.98 -11.31 32.97
C ALA A 523 -17.48 -9.94 32.47
N ASN A 524 -17.78 -9.58 31.22
CA ASN A 524 -17.24 -8.39 30.57
C ASN A 524 -18.32 -7.35 30.21
N GLY A 525 -19.61 -7.74 30.11
CA GLY A 525 -20.65 -6.89 29.56
C GLY A 525 -20.35 -6.49 28.11
N PHE A 526 -20.61 -5.24 27.73
CA PHE A 526 -20.21 -4.71 26.42
C PHE A 526 -18.73 -4.36 26.35
N PHE A 527 -18.13 -3.97 27.47
CA PHE A 527 -16.72 -3.60 27.55
C PHE A 527 -15.87 -4.73 28.11
N TYR A 528 -14.78 -5.02 27.45
CA TYR A 528 -13.75 -5.95 27.93
C TYR A 528 -12.41 -5.25 28.11
N LYS A 529 -11.54 -5.82 28.92
CA LYS A 529 -10.19 -5.35 29.16
C LYS A 529 -9.21 -6.25 28.40
N ASP A 530 -8.41 -5.67 27.52
CA ASP A 530 -7.35 -6.42 26.85
C ASP A 530 -6.24 -6.78 27.85
N LYS A 531 -5.58 -7.94 27.66
CA LYS A 531 -4.57 -8.42 28.61
C LYS A 531 -3.37 -7.48 28.77
N ASP A 532 -3.06 -6.75 27.71
CA ASP A 532 -1.89 -5.85 27.64
C ASP A 532 -2.28 -4.37 27.71
N ASP A 533 -3.56 -4.06 27.76
CA ASP A 533 -4.08 -2.68 27.78
C ASP A 533 -4.87 -2.43 29.08
N LYS A 534 -4.61 -1.29 29.68
CA LYS A 534 -5.34 -0.87 30.91
C LYS A 534 -6.72 -0.28 30.61
N THR A 535 -7.01 -0.03 29.34
CA THR A 535 -8.25 0.60 28.87
C THR A 535 -9.35 -0.42 28.59
N TYR A 536 -10.59 -0.02 28.80
CA TYR A 536 -11.75 -0.81 28.39
C TYR A 536 -12.09 -0.53 26.93
N LYS A 537 -12.41 -1.60 26.17
CA LYS A 537 -12.78 -1.56 24.76
C LYS A 537 -14.07 -2.31 24.49
N THR A 538 -14.80 -1.95 23.43
CA THR A 538 -15.89 -2.74 22.90
C THR A 538 -15.77 -2.91 21.39
N LYS A 539 -16.23 -4.05 20.87
CA LYS A 539 -16.33 -4.32 19.43
C LYS A 539 -17.66 -3.85 18.82
N LEU A 540 -18.54 -3.28 19.64
CA LEU A 540 -19.89 -2.97 19.19
C LEU A 540 -19.91 -1.92 18.07
N GLY A 541 -19.04 -0.90 18.16
CA GLY A 541 -18.86 0.09 17.11
C GLY A 541 -18.38 -0.53 15.80
N ASP A 542 -17.43 -1.46 15.89
CA ASP A 542 -16.88 -2.16 14.72
C ASP A 542 -17.93 -3.02 14.03
N TYR A 543 -18.76 -3.72 14.78
CA TYR A 543 -19.85 -4.53 14.21
C TYR A 543 -20.89 -3.68 13.49
N VAL A 544 -21.25 -2.51 14.08
CA VAL A 544 -22.18 -1.57 13.44
C VAL A 544 -21.61 -1.01 12.15
N GLU A 545 -20.34 -0.63 12.16
CA GLU A 545 -19.64 -0.07 10.99
C GLU A 545 -19.51 -1.11 9.86
N LEU A 546 -19.09 -2.33 10.19
CA LEU A 546 -18.88 -3.40 9.21
C LEU A 546 -20.21 -3.88 8.58
N ASN A 547 -21.32 -3.79 9.28
CA ASN A 547 -22.63 -4.15 8.75
C ASN A 547 -22.99 -3.38 7.47
N HIS A 548 -22.49 -2.17 7.29
CA HIS A 548 -22.67 -1.43 6.05
C HIS A 548 -21.98 -2.08 4.84
N LEU A 549 -20.92 -2.83 5.06
CA LEU A 549 -20.21 -3.57 4.02
C LEU A 549 -20.82 -4.94 3.75
N LEU A 550 -21.16 -5.67 4.83
CA LEU A 550 -21.63 -7.05 4.76
C LEU A 550 -23.07 -7.18 4.27
N SER A 551 -23.89 -6.12 4.38
CA SER A 551 -25.33 -6.21 4.11
C SER A 551 -25.69 -6.42 2.63
N VAL A 552 -24.77 -6.22 1.71
CA VAL A 552 -25.01 -6.32 0.26
C VAL A 552 -25.08 -7.78 -0.20
N HIS A 553 -24.15 -8.64 0.26
CA HIS A 553 -24.04 -10.04 -0.15
C HIS A 553 -23.69 -10.97 1.02
N LEU A 554 -24.56 -11.02 2.01
CA LEU A 554 -24.31 -11.72 3.28
C LEU A 554 -24.01 -13.22 3.12
N ASN A 555 -24.70 -13.90 2.19
CA ASN A 555 -24.51 -15.33 1.96
C ASN A 555 -23.14 -15.65 1.36
N ASP A 556 -22.63 -14.79 0.50
CA ASP A 556 -21.31 -14.95 -0.12
C ASP A 556 -20.19 -14.86 0.93
N TYR A 557 -20.33 -13.96 1.91
CA TYR A 557 -19.41 -13.90 3.03
C TYR A 557 -19.42 -15.17 3.89
N LYS A 558 -20.60 -15.77 4.10
CA LYS A 558 -20.73 -17.03 4.84
C LYS A 558 -20.04 -18.17 4.10
N GLU A 559 -20.21 -18.23 2.79
CA GLU A 559 -19.58 -19.24 1.94
C GLU A 559 -18.05 -19.09 1.97
N TYR A 560 -17.53 -17.89 1.70
CA TYR A 560 -16.08 -17.64 1.64
C TYR A 560 -15.39 -17.93 2.96
N PHE A 561 -15.91 -17.40 4.07
CA PHE A 561 -15.31 -17.56 5.39
C PHE A 561 -15.72 -18.87 6.09
N LYS A 562 -16.51 -19.73 5.43
CA LYS A 562 -17.02 -21.02 5.97
C LYS A 562 -17.71 -20.86 7.33
N ILE A 563 -18.65 -19.92 7.40
CA ILE A 563 -19.37 -19.51 8.60
C ILE A 563 -20.68 -20.28 8.73
#